data_f283c3b2982e81ae469f82328257258c
#
_entry.id   f283c3b2982e81ae469f82328257258c
#
_cell.length_a   1.000
_cell.length_b   1.000
_cell.length_c   1.000
_cell.angle_alpha   90.00
_cell.angle_beta   90.00
_cell.angle_gamma   90.00
#
_symmetry.space_group_name_H-M   'P 1'
#
loop_
_entity.id
_entity.type
_entity.pdbx_description
1 polymer ?
#
loop_
_entity_poly.entity_id
_entity_poly.type
_entity_poly.pdbx_seq_one_letter_code
_entity_poly.pdbx_strand_id
1 'polypeptide(L)'
;RDDEVKVFALYIEGFNPLDGLRLARLIRQGRAAGRDFVVYKAGRTSEGRTATSSHTASISGDYAACAQVLADAGALVTSSFEEFNALLSMASLLRDKKVGGLRLGTVSNAGFETVGMADNVSESPKGALPAPSPATAARLRDLLEEFRLGALVNVRNPIDITPMAPDKVYVEAARAFLDDPGVDAVVVGIVPLSPAMKSLPPGVDPTGRDSILAADSIPDLLP
;
A
#
# COMPACT_ATOMS: atom_id res chain seq x y z
N ARG A 1 -25.64 -9.49 12.67
CA ARG A 1 -24.31 -10.10 12.83
C ARG A 1 -24.00 -10.82 11.55
N ASP A 2 -23.24 -10.17 10.70
CA ASP A 2 -22.82 -10.73 9.44
C ASP A 2 -21.37 -11.22 9.63
N ASP A 3 -21.16 -12.52 9.59
CA ASP A 3 -19.84 -13.12 9.78
C ASP A 3 -19.00 -13.07 8.49
N GLU A 4 -19.58 -12.66 7.38
CA GLU A 4 -18.88 -12.44 6.12
C GLU A 4 -18.14 -11.09 6.11
N VAL A 5 -18.65 -10.09 6.81
CA VAL A 5 -18.00 -8.78 6.92
C VAL A 5 -16.78 -8.88 7.81
N LYS A 6 -15.62 -8.66 7.24
CA LYS A 6 -14.32 -8.80 7.89
C LYS A 6 -13.57 -7.48 8.09
N VAL A 7 -13.82 -6.50 7.24
CA VAL A 7 -13.21 -5.17 7.30
C VAL A 7 -14.31 -4.12 7.45
N PHE A 8 -14.17 -3.26 8.44
CA PHE A 8 -15.10 -2.17 8.73
C PHE A 8 -14.43 -0.85 8.40
N ALA A 9 -15.02 -0.10 7.47
CA ALA A 9 -14.67 1.26 7.16
C ALA A 9 -15.59 2.22 7.91
N LEU A 10 -15.05 3.05 8.79
CA LEU A 10 -15.82 3.95 9.64
C LEU A 10 -15.40 5.40 9.41
N TYR A 11 -16.33 6.22 8.93
CA TYR A 11 -16.22 7.67 8.94
C TYR A 11 -17.03 8.23 10.11
N ILE A 12 -16.38 8.99 10.99
CA ILE A 12 -16.99 9.43 12.26
C ILE A 12 -16.77 10.92 12.45
N GLU A 13 -17.85 11.70 12.49
CA GLU A 13 -17.81 13.13 12.76
C GLU A 13 -17.78 13.44 14.26
N GLY A 14 -18.66 12.81 15.03
CA GLY A 14 -18.78 13.03 16.47
C GLY A 14 -19.37 11.83 17.19
N PHE A 15 -19.46 11.94 18.51
CA PHE A 15 -20.05 10.96 19.40
C PHE A 15 -21.04 11.60 20.35
N ASN A 16 -22.15 10.91 20.65
CA ASN A 16 -22.89 11.21 21.85
C ASN A 16 -22.12 10.75 23.11
N PRO A 17 -22.49 11.21 24.28
CA PRO A 17 -21.85 10.78 25.51
C PRO A 17 -21.75 9.26 25.60
N LEU A 18 -20.53 8.76 25.88
CA LEU A 18 -20.18 7.34 26.01
C LEU A 18 -20.16 6.50 24.72
N ASP A 19 -20.62 6.99 23.57
CA ASP A 19 -20.65 6.20 22.33
C ASP A 19 -19.24 5.87 21.82
N GLY A 20 -18.27 6.76 21.98
CA GLY A 20 -16.87 6.48 21.68
C GLY A 20 -16.31 5.30 22.49
N LEU A 21 -16.65 5.19 23.77
CA LEU A 21 -16.23 4.06 24.61
C LEU A 21 -16.95 2.76 24.22
N ARG A 22 -18.23 2.86 23.84
CA ARG A 22 -18.99 1.71 23.34
C ARG A 22 -18.38 1.19 22.04
N LEU A 23 -18.06 2.10 21.10
CA LEU A 23 -17.42 1.73 19.86
C LEU A 23 -16.03 1.09 20.10
N ALA A 24 -15.22 1.64 21.00
CA ALA A 24 -13.93 1.06 21.37
C ALA A 24 -14.06 -0.38 21.90
N ARG A 25 -15.09 -0.66 22.70
CA ARG A 25 -15.39 -2.03 23.16
C ARG A 25 -15.76 -2.95 22.01
N LEU A 26 -16.60 -2.48 21.07
CA LEU A 26 -16.98 -3.26 19.89
C LEU A 26 -15.79 -3.53 18.97
N ILE A 27 -14.89 -2.56 18.80
CA ILE A 27 -13.65 -2.73 18.06
C ILE A 27 -12.79 -3.82 18.71
N ARG A 28 -12.54 -3.78 20.01
CA ARG A 28 -11.78 -4.83 20.72
C ARG A 28 -12.39 -6.22 20.53
N GLN A 29 -13.70 -6.33 20.64
CA GLN A 29 -14.42 -7.60 20.42
C GLN A 29 -14.29 -8.06 18.95
N GLY A 30 -14.44 -7.16 18.01
CA GLY A 30 -14.28 -7.45 16.59
C GLY A 30 -12.86 -7.87 16.23
N ARG A 31 -11.84 -7.17 16.78
CA ARG A 31 -10.43 -7.54 16.61
C ARG A 31 -10.14 -8.94 17.16
N ALA A 32 -10.66 -9.26 18.34
CA ALA A 32 -10.54 -10.61 18.90
C ALA A 32 -11.22 -11.68 18.05
N ALA A 33 -12.23 -11.31 17.27
CA ALA A 33 -12.92 -12.17 16.28
C ALA A 33 -12.26 -12.11 14.88
N GLY A 34 -11.05 -11.55 14.75
CA GLY A 34 -10.31 -11.47 13.50
C GLY A 34 -10.87 -10.48 12.48
N ARG A 35 -11.51 -9.42 12.91
CA ARG A 35 -12.05 -8.35 12.05
C ARG A 35 -11.16 -7.12 12.12
N ASP A 36 -11.03 -6.40 11.01
CA ASP A 36 -10.26 -5.18 10.90
C ASP A 36 -11.15 -3.96 10.88
N PHE A 37 -10.64 -2.85 11.46
CA PHE A 37 -11.36 -1.58 11.53
C PHE A 37 -10.44 -0.47 11.03
N VAL A 38 -10.84 0.19 9.96
CA VAL A 38 -10.18 1.40 9.45
C VAL A 38 -11.09 2.58 9.76
N VAL A 39 -10.57 3.57 10.46
CA VAL A 39 -11.37 4.67 10.99
C VAL A 39 -10.79 6.00 10.55
N TYR A 40 -11.62 6.81 9.90
CA TYR A 40 -11.38 8.23 9.72
C TYR A 40 -12.22 9.03 10.71
N LYS A 41 -11.56 9.64 11.70
CA LYS A 41 -12.21 10.55 12.65
C LYS A 41 -12.09 11.97 12.13
N ALA A 42 -13.20 12.58 11.74
CA ALA A 42 -13.23 13.96 11.29
C ALA A 42 -13.03 14.96 12.45
N GLY A 43 -12.70 16.19 12.12
CA GLY A 43 -12.53 17.28 13.09
C GLY A 43 -11.13 17.33 13.73
N ARG A 44 -10.09 16.91 13.01
CA ARG A 44 -8.69 17.00 13.44
C ARG A 44 -8.19 18.43 13.53
N THR A 45 -8.54 19.28 12.55
CA THR A 45 -8.18 20.69 12.51
C THR A 45 -9.30 21.56 13.09
N SER A 46 -9.02 22.85 13.36
CA SER A 46 -10.03 23.85 13.79
C SER A 46 -11.14 24.00 12.76
N GLU A 47 -10.76 24.08 11.49
CA GLU A 47 -11.67 24.21 10.35
C GLU A 47 -12.54 22.94 10.19
N GLY A 48 -11.91 21.78 10.31
CA GLY A 48 -12.60 20.50 10.30
C GLY A 48 -13.60 20.38 11.45
N ARG A 49 -13.26 20.83 12.65
CA ARG A 49 -14.20 20.86 13.79
C ARG A 49 -15.37 21.80 13.53
N THR A 50 -15.13 22.97 12.96
CA THR A 50 -16.17 23.92 12.60
C THR A 50 -17.13 23.31 11.56
N ALA A 51 -16.58 22.66 10.53
CA ALA A 51 -17.37 21.98 9.51
C ALA A 51 -18.24 20.86 10.11
N THR A 52 -17.68 20.00 10.96
CA THR A 52 -18.45 18.91 11.58
C THR A 52 -19.52 19.39 12.55
N SER A 53 -19.28 20.48 13.29
CA SER A 53 -20.25 21.04 14.23
C SER A 53 -21.47 21.66 13.57
N SER A 54 -21.37 22.10 12.31
CA SER A 54 -22.48 22.65 11.53
C SER A 54 -23.40 21.55 10.98
N HIS A 55 -22.93 20.33 10.85
CA HIS A 55 -23.67 19.20 10.26
C HIS A 55 -24.31 18.27 11.30
N THR A 56 -23.73 18.18 12.48
CA THR A 56 -24.23 17.29 13.52
C THR A 56 -24.36 18.03 14.84
N ALA A 57 -25.48 17.86 15.54
CA ALA A 57 -25.68 18.35 16.91
C ALA A 57 -24.76 17.63 17.93
N SER A 58 -23.84 16.79 17.45
CA SER A 58 -22.87 16.08 18.29
C SER A 58 -21.73 17.00 18.69
N ILE A 59 -21.42 17.02 19.98
CA ILE A 59 -20.24 17.72 20.51
C ILE A 59 -19.01 17.07 19.88
N SER A 60 -18.25 17.82 19.10
CA SER A 60 -16.95 17.37 18.63
C SER A 60 -16.03 17.24 19.84
N GLY A 61 -15.92 16.03 20.37
CA GLY A 61 -15.02 15.72 21.46
C GLY A 61 -13.54 15.97 21.08
N ASP A 62 -12.66 15.88 22.05
CA ASP A 62 -11.21 15.96 21.80
C ASP A 62 -10.80 14.91 20.77
N TYR A 63 -10.34 15.37 19.62
CA TYR A 63 -9.90 14.51 18.50
C TYR A 63 -8.78 13.56 18.95
N ALA A 64 -7.78 14.09 19.65
CA ALA A 64 -6.61 13.31 20.05
C ALA A 64 -6.99 12.19 21.02
N ALA A 65 -7.82 12.49 22.00
CA ALA A 65 -8.33 11.49 22.93
C ALA A 65 -9.18 10.42 22.24
N CYS A 66 -10.08 10.84 21.33
CA CYS A 66 -10.90 9.91 20.56
C CYS A 66 -10.05 9.01 19.65
N ALA A 67 -9.10 9.59 18.92
CA ALA A 67 -8.22 8.84 18.02
C ALA A 67 -7.38 7.82 18.81
N GLN A 68 -6.81 8.22 19.94
CA GLN A 68 -6.02 7.33 20.79
C GLN A 68 -6.84 6.17 21.36
N VAL A 69 -8.04 6.45 21.88
CA VAL A 69 -8.93 5.40 22.43
C VAL A 69 -9.33 4.38 21.37
N LEU A 70 -9.58 4.81 20.14
CA LEU A 70 -9.91 3.91 19.02
C LEU A 70 -8.68 3.11 18.57
N ALA A 71 -7.50 3.74 18.51
CA ALA A 71 -6.25 3.07 18.18
C ALA A 71 -5.88 2.02 19.25
N ASP A 72 -6.01 2.34 20.55
CA ASP A 72 -5.80 1.42 21.66
C ASP A 72 -6.80 0.25 21.67
N ALA A 73 -7.96 0.46 21.05
CA ALA A 73 -8.93 -0.61 20.83
C ALA A 73 -8.54 -1.54 19.66
N GLY A 74 -7.53 -1.18 18.87
CA GLY A 74 -7.02 -1.94 17.75
C GLY A 74 -7.53 -1.48 16.38
N ALA A 75 -8.12 -0.26 16.28
CA ALA A 75 -8.44 0.33 14.99
C ALA A 75 -7.23 0.95 14.32
N LEU A 76 -7.19 0.92 12.99
CA LEU A 76 -6.30 1.73 12.17
C LEU A 76 -6.95 3.12 12.02
N VAL A 77 -6.50 4.08 12.81
CA VAL A 77 -7.03 5.45 12.76
C VAL A 77 -6.20 6.29 11.82
N THR A 78 -6.84 6.87 10.82
CA THR A 78 -6.20 7.61 9.74
C THR A 78 -6.29 9.12 9.90
N SER A 79 -5.32 9.83 9.35
CA SER A 79 -5.20 11.29 9.42
C SER A 79 -5.70 12.01 8.16
N SER A 80 -5.85 11.29 7.06
CA SER A 80 -6.36 11.80 5.78
C SER A 80 -7.28 10.78 5.08
N PHE A 81 -8.07 11.24 4.11
CA PHE A 81 -8.88 10.35 3.27
C PHE A 81 -8.03 9.48 2.35
N GLU A 82 -6.88 9.97 1.93
CA GLU A 82 -5.94 9.20 1.13
C GLU A 82 -5.41 8.00 1.92
N GLU A 83 -4.93 8.24 3.14
CA GLU A 83 -4.50 7.18 4.05
C GLU A 83 -5.66 6.21 4.38
N PHE A 84 -6.88 6.73 4.59
CA PHE A 84 -8.06 5.91 4.83
C PHE A 84 -8.34 4.94 3.69
N ASN A 85 -8.35 5.43 2.45
CA ASN A 85 -8.58 4.58 1.28
C ASN A 85 -7.44 3.58 1.06
N ALA A 86 -6.19 4.00 1.22
CA ALA A 86 -5.03 3.12 1.09
C ALA A 86 -5.07 1.98 2.13
N LEU A 87 -5.28 2.30 3.41
CA LEU A 87 -5.36 1.28 4.47
C LEU A 87 -6.59 0.38 4.33
N LEU A 88 -7.72 0.91 3.86
CA LEU A 88 -8.90 0.10 3.58
C LEU A 88 -8.64 -0.92 2.48
N SER A 89 -7.99 -0.50 1.40
CA SER A 89 -7.58 -1.39 0.31
C SER A 89 -6.59 -2.45 0.81
N MET A 90 -5.56 -2.05 1.55
CA MET A 90 -4.59 -2.98 2.13
C MET A 90 -5.24 -3.98 3.10
N ALA A 91 -6.10 -3.51 4.01
CA ALA A 91 -6.79 -4.37 4.96
C ALA A 91 -7.70 -5.39 4.25
N SER A 92 -8.26 -5.04 3.10
CA SER A 92 -9.11 -5.93 2.31
C SER A 92 -8.30 -6.94 1.50
N LEU A 93 -7.26 -6.47 0.79
CA LEU A 93 -6.48 -7.29 -0.15
C LEU A 93 -5.45 -8.20 0.55
N LEU A 94 -4.87 -7.72 1.67
CA LEU A 94 -3.83 -8.46 2.40
C LEU A 94 -4.36 -9.28 3.57
N ARG A 95 -5.66 -9.32 3.76
CA ARG A 95 -6.30 -9.95 4.90
C ARG A 95 -5.84 -11.39 5.16
N ASP A 96 -5.79 -12.19 4.11
CA ASP A 96 -5.44 -13.62 4.18
C ASP A 96 -3.94 -13.86 4.01
N LYS A 97 -3.16 -12.79 3.93
CA LYS A 97 -1.71 -12.84 3.83
C LYS A 97 -1.06 -12.77 5.22
N LYS A 98 0.00 -13.54 5.39
CA LYS A 98 0.84 -13.47 6.59
C LYS A 98 2.13 -12.74 6.24
N VAL A 99 2.22 -11.47 6.68
CA VAL A 99 3.45 -10.69 6.54
C VAL A 99 4.31 -10.93 7.77
N GLY A 100 5.51 -11.47 7.58
CA GLY A 100 6.42 -11.87 8.68
C GLY A 100 7.14 -10.72 9.37
N GLY A 101 7.18 -9.55 8.72
CA GLY A 101 7.89 -8.37 9.20
C GLY A 101 7.83 -7.21 8.21
N LEU A 102 8.75 -6.26 8.33
CA LEU A 102 8.80 -5.04 7.53
C LEU A 102 10.11 -4.92 6.70
N ARG A 103 10.72 -6.05 6.36
CA ARG A 103 11.82 -6.09 5.40
C ARG A 103 11.21 -6.14 4.00
N LEU A 104 11.36 -5.08 3.24
CA LEU A 104 10.69 -4.90 1.95
C LEU A 104 11.65 -5.13 0.79
N GLY A 105 11.24 -5.93 -0.18
CA GLY A 105 11.76 -5.90 -1.54
C GLY A 105 10.96 -4.88 -2.35
N THR A 106 11.63 -4.05 -3.14
CA THR A 106 10.94 -3.02 -3.90
C THR A 106 11.37 -3.01 -5.35
N VAL A 107 10.38 -2.98 -6.25
CA VAL A 107 10.57 -2.99 -7.69
C VAL A 107 9.80 -1.80 -8.27
N SER A 108 10.43 -1.00 -9.12
CA SER A 108 9.73 0.04 -9.89
C SER A 108 10.34 0.19 -11.28
N ASN A 109 9.61 0.82 -12.18
CA ASN A 109 10.09 1.21 -13.51
C ASN A 109 10.61 2.65 -13.59
N ALA A 110 10.74 3.33 -12.45
CA ALA A 110 11.13 4.73 -12.44
C ALA A 110 12.06 5.06 -11.26
N GLY A 111 13.18 5.69 -11.59
CA GLY A 111 14.20 6.06 -10.60
C GLY A 111 13.69 6.96 -9.49
N PHE A 112 12.83 7.95 -9.79
CA PHE A 112 12.28 8.84 -8.78
C PHE A 112 11.38 8.09 -7.78
N GLU A 113 10.65 7.07 -8.24
CA GLU A 113 9.79 6.26 -7.39
C GLU A 113 10.64 5.35 -6.47
N THR A 114 11.71 4.75 -6.99
CA THR A 114 12.64 3.97 -6.15
C THR A 114 13.31 4.82 -5.08
N VAL A 115 13.63 6.09 -5.39
CA VAL A 115 14.14 7.05 -4.40
C VAL A 115 13.06 7.33 -3.35
N GLY A 116 11.84 7.64 -3.77
CA GLY A 116 10.73 7.87 -2.84
C GLY A 116 10.43 6.68 -1.94
N MET A 117 10.48 5.46 -2.48
CA MET A 117 10.34 4.22 -1.68
C MET A 117 11.47 4.12 -0.64
N ALA A 118 12.71 4.38 -1.04
CA ALA A 118 13.85 4.32 -0.14
C ALA A 118 13.74 5.32 1.01
N ASP A 119 13.42 6.57 0.69
CA ASP A 119 13.29 7.64 1.69
C ASP A 119 12.18 7.33 2.70
N ASN A 120 10.99 6.95 2.21
CA ASN A 120 9.85 6.65 3.08
C ASN A 120 10.09 5.43 3.99
N VAL A 121 10.76 4.38 3.49
CA VAL A 121 11.05 3.19 4.31
C VAL A 121 12.18 3.47 5.29
N SER A 122 13.21 4.23 4.90
CA SER A 122 14.36 4.55 5.76
C SER A 122 13.96 5.44 6.95
N GLU A 123 12.95 6.28 6.80
CA GLU A 123 12.39 7.09 7.89
C GLU A 123 11.53 6.27 8.86
N SER A 124 11.10 5.08 8.47
CA SER A 124 10.34 4.20 9.35
C SER A 124 11.26 3.51 10.36
N PRO A 125 10.99 3.62 11.68
CA PRO A 125 11.83 3.00 12.70
C PRO A 125 11.80 1.46 12.67
N LYS A 126 10.95 0.86 11.87
CA LYS A 126 10.75 -0.60 11.78
C LYS A 126 10.96 -1.14 10.36
N GLY A 127 10.93 -0.29 9.34
CA GLY A 127 11.10 -0.69 7.95
C GLY A 127 12.57 -0.89 7.59
N ALA A 128 12.84 -1.83 6.69
CA ALA A 128 14.17 -2.05 6.14
C ALA A 128 14.09 -2.43 4.65
N LEU A 129 15.11 -2.03 3.92
CA LEU A 129 15.34 -2.41 2.52
C LEU A 129 16.63 -3.26 2.48
N PRO A 130 16.55 -4.56 2.79
CA PRO A 130 17.75 -5.41 2.79
C PRO A 130 18.33 -5.53 1.38
N ALA A 131 19.63 -5.63 1.28
CA ALA A 131 20.25 -6.03 0.03
C ALA A 131 19.75 -7.44 -0.36
N PRO A 132 19.49 -7.71 -1.65
CA PRO A 132 19.10 -9.04 -2.08
C PRO A 132 20.18 -10.07 -1.71
N SER A 133 19.75 -11.26 -1.31
CA SER A 133 20.68 -12.37 -1.04
C SER A 133 21.52 -12.68 -2.29
N PRO A 134 22.67 -13.32 -2.15
CA PRO A 134 23.48 -13.70 -3.31
C PRO A 134 22.71 -14.52 -4.37
N ALA A 135 21.81 -15.40 -3.93
CA ALA A 135 20.97 -16.20 -4.81
C ALA A 135 19.94 -15.34 -5.54
N THR A 136 19.25 -14.45 -4.83
CA THR A 136 18.29 -13.50 -5.42
C THR A 136 18.99 -12.55 -6.37
N ALA A 137 20.17 -12.03 -6.00
CA ALA A 137 20.95 -11.15 -6.87
C ALA A 137 21.42 -11.85 -8.15
N ALA A 138 21.78 -13.13 -8.09
CA ALA A 138 22.12 -13.92 -9.28
C ALA A 138 20.88 -14.09 -10.18
N ARG A 139 19.75 -14.53 -9.62
CA ARG A 139 18.48 -14.69 -10.36
C ARG A 139 18.06 -13.39 -11.06
N LEU A 140 18.19 -12.26 -10.37
CA LEU A 140 17.86 -10.94 -10.95
C LEU A 140 18.82 -10.58 -12.10
N ARG A 141 20.12 -10.86 -11.98
CA ARG A 141 21.07 -10.62 -13.08
C ARG A 141 20.74 -11.47 -14.29
N ASP A 142 20.50 -12.77 -14.10
CA ASP A 142 20.16 -13.70 -15.19
C ASP A 142 18.87 -13.23 -15.90
N LEU A 143 17.84 -12.81 -15.14
CA LEU A 143 16.62 -12.23 -15.69
C LEU A 143 16.91 -10.98 -16.52
N LEU A 144 17.69 -10.06 -16.00
CA LEU A 144 18.04 -8.82 -16.70
C LEU A 144 18.85 -9.07 -17.98
N GLU A 145 19.75 -10.05 -17.97
CA GLU A 145 20.50 -10.46 -19.16
C GLU A 145 19.59 -11.11 -20.23
N GLU A 146 18.65 -11.98 -19.83
CA GLU A 146 17.65 -12.58 -20.72
C GLU A 146 16.91 -11.50 -21.53
N PHE A 147 16.58 -10.38 -20.87
CA PHE A 147 15.83 -9.27 -21.48
C PHE A 147 16.72 -8.12 -21.97
N ARG A 148 18.04 -8.29 -22.00
CA ARG A 148 19.04 -7.28 -22.44
C ARG A 148 18.96 -5.97 -21.64
N LEU A 149 18.62 -6.07 -20.37
CA LEU A 149 18.55 -4.94 -19.43
C LEU A 149 19.77 -4.85 -18.51
N GLY A 150 20.66 -5.84 -18.51
CA GLY A 150 21.79 -5.94 -17.59
C GLY A 150 22.75 -4.74 -17.63
N ALA A 151 22.91 -4.10 -18.79
CA ALA A 151 23.73 -2.89 -18.89
C ALA A 151 23.03 -1.61 -18.36
N LEU A 152 21.71 -1.65 -18.15
CA LEU A 152 20.88 -0.50 -17.75
C LEU A 152 20.48 -0.55 -16.28
N VAL A 153 20.37 -1.75 -15.71
CA VAL A 153 19.80 -1.98 -14.39
C VAL A 153 20.84 -2.50 -13.41
N ASN A 154 21.01 -1.80 -12.31
CA ASN A 154 21.82 -2.26 -11.20
C ASN A 154 20.99 -3.11 -10.23
N VAL A 155 21.42 -4.33 -9.96
CA VAL A 155 20.78 -5.22 -8.99
C VAL A 155 21.02 -4.73 -7.57
N ARG A 156 19.99 -4.13 -7.00
CA ARG A 156 19.95 -3.59 -5.63
C ARG A 156 18.51 -3.56 -5.12
N ASN A 157 18.28 -3.11 -3.93
CA ASN A 157 16.97 -2.85 -3.36
C ASN A 157 16.92 -1.40 -2.83
N PRO A 158 16.08 -0.54 -3.32
CA PRO A 158 15.10 -0.67 -4.43
C PRO A 158 15.74 -0.97 -5.79
N ILE A 159 15.04 -1.78 -6.62
CA ILE A 159 15.47 -2.00 -8.01
C ILE A 159 14.63 -1.18 -8.98
N ASP A 160 15.29 -0.39 -9.82
CA ASP A 160 14.68 0.29 -10.97
C ASP A 160 14.89 -0.58 -12.21
N ILE A 161 13.85 -1.24 -12.68
CA ILE A 161 13.90 -2.14 -13.82
C ILE A 161 13.73 -1.43 -15.16
N THR A 162 13.62 -0.12 -15.17
CA THR A 162 13.36 0.77 -16.31
C THR A 162 11.95 0.64 -16.91
N PRO A 163 11.41 1.70 -17.53
CA PRO A 163 10.12 1.62 -18.20
C PRO A 163 10.14 0.79 -19.51
N MET A 164 11.30 0.30 -19.92
CA MET A 164 11.45 -0.58 -21.07
C MET A 164 11.29 -2.07 -20.73
N ALA A 165 11.23 -2.40 -19.44
CA ALA A 165 11.06 -3.77 -18.99
C ALA A 165 9.68 -4.31 -19.41
N PRO A 166 9.59 -5.48 -20.02
CA PRO A 166 8.32 -6.14 -20.27
C PRO A 166 7.72 -6.69 -18.95
N ASP A 167 6.41 -6.96 -18.96
CA ASP A 167 5.65 -7.43 -17.80
C ASP A 167 6.31 -8.63 -17.08
N LYS A 168 6.85 -9.57 -17.86
CA LYS A 168 7.55 -10.74 -17.30
C LYS A 168 8.70 -10.34 -16.36
N VAL A 169 9.39 -9.24 -16.61
CA VAL A 169 10.50 -8.76 -15.75
C VAL A 169 9.96 -8.26 -14.42
N TYR A 170 8.82 -7.57 -14.40
CA TYR A 170 8.17 -7.16 -13.14
C TYR A 170 7.77 -8.37 -12.29
N VAL A 171 7.08 -9.34 -12.92
CA VAL A 171 6.62 -10.54 -12.24
C VAL A 171 7.78 -11.33 -11.66
N GLU A 172 8.81 -11.61 -12.46
CA GLU A 172 9.93 -12.42 -12.01
C GLU A 172 10.85 -11.68 -11.02
N ALA A 173 10.99 -10.36 -11.14
CA ALA A 173 11.72 -9.57 -10.15
C ALA A 173 10.98 -9.56 -8.80
N ALA A 174 9.65 -9.37 -8.82
CA ALA A 174 8.84 -9.45 -7.61
C ALA A 174 8.91 -10.85 -6.97
N ARG A 175 8.81 -11.92 -7.77
CA ARG A 175 8.96 -13.30 -7.29
C ARG A 175 10.35 -13.56 -6.70
N ALA A 176 11.40 -13.05 -7.33
CA ALA A 176 12.76 -13.21 -6.81
C ALA A 176 12.92 -12.60 -5.41
N PHE A 177 12.31 -11.44 -5.17
CA PHE A 177 12.28 -10.84 -3.83
C PHE A 177 11.35 -11.57 -2.86
N LEU A 178 10.17 -12.06 -3.32
CA LEU A 178 9.27 -12.84 -2.46
C LEU A 178 9.88 -14.16 -1.98
N ASP A 179 10.72 -14.77 -2.82
CA ASP A 179 11.42 -16.01 -2.50
C ASP A 179 12.70 -15.76 -1.65
N ASP A 180 13.11 -14.50 -1.45
CA ASP A 180 14.28 -14.16 -0.65
C ASP A 180 13.97 -14.28 0.86
N PRO A 181 14.70 -15.10 1.62
CA PRO A 181 14.47 -15.27 3.05
C PRO A 181 14.72 -13.99 3.88
N GLY A 182 15.40 -13.00 3.29
CA GLY A 182 15.63 -11.68 3.89
C GLY A 182 14.49 -10.71 3.69
N VAL A 183 13.42 -11.07 2.95
CA VAL A 183 12.30 -10.19 2.58
C VAL A 183 11.00 -10.71 3.18
N ASP A 184 10.19 -9.84 3.72
CA ASP A 184 8.90 -10.17 4.34
C ASP A 184 7.71 -9.80 3.44
N ALA A 185 7.89 -8.78 2.60
CA ALA A 185 6.87 -8.32 1.64
C ALA A 185 7.54 -7.62 0.45
N VAL A 186 6.82 -7.54 -0.67
CA VAL A 186 7.29 -6.84 -1.88
C VAL A 186 6.32 -5.72 -2.24
N VAL A 187 6.90 -4.57 -2.59
CA VAL A 187 6.18 -3.43 -3.15
C VAL A 187 6.58 -3.28 -4.61
N VAL A 188 5.59 -3.33 -5.49
CA VAL A 188 5.79 -3.08 -6.92
C VAL A 188 5.15 -1.74 -7.25
N GLY A 189 5.99 -0.76 -7.59
CA GLY A 189 5.57 0.53 -8.11
C GLY A 189 5.53 0.50 -9.63
N ILE A 190 4.51 1.10 -10.19
CA ILE A 190 4.35 1.24 -11.64
C ILE A 190 4.01 2.69 -11.92
N VAL A 191 4.88 3.37 -12.63
CA VAL A 191 4.59 4.69 -13.20
C VAL A 191 3.98 4.49 -14.57
N PRO A 192 2.65 4.56 -14.70
CA PRO A 192 1.98 4.41 -15.98
C PRO A 192 2.26 5.62 -16.87
N LEU A 193 1.95 5.51 -18.15
CA LEU A 193 2.05 6.62 -19.10
C LEU A 193 3.48 7.12 -19.38
N SER A 194 4.50 6.33 -19.03
CA SER A 194 5.84 6.58 -19.54
C SER A 194 5.85 6.34 -21.08
N PRO A 195 6.49 7.19 -21.87
CA PRO A 195 6.55 7.00 -23.33
C PRO A 195 7.20 5.67 -23.77
N ALA A 196 7.99 5.05 -22.92
CA ALA A 196 8.61 3.75 -23.17
C ALA A 196 7.68 2.58 -22.84
N MET A 197 6.66 2.81 -22.02
CA MET A 197 5.63 1.80 -21.72
C MET A 197 4.55 1.87 -22.76
N LYS A 198 4.28 0.75 -23.39
CA LYS A 198 3.13 0.61 -24.28
C LYS A 198 1.87 0.45 -23.46
N SER A 199 1.31 1.55 -23.00
CA SER A 199 0.25 1.56 -22.01
C SER A 199 -1.16 1.92 -22.52
N LEU A 200 -1.38 2.09 -23.83
CA LEU A 200 -2.70 2.26 -24.43
C LEU A 200 -3.00 1.15 -25.47
N PRO A 201 -4.26 0.71 -25.61
CA PRO A 201 -4.63 -0.26 -26.64
C PRO A 201 -4.23 0.25 -28.03
N PRO A 202 -3.78 -0.63 -28.95
CA PRO A 202 -3.55 -0.26 -30.34
C PRO A 202 -4.81 0.40 -30.93
N GLY A 203 -4.67 1.60 -31.45
CA GLY A 203 -5.76 2.34 -32.11
C GLY A 203 -6.20 3.63 -31.42
N VAL A 204 -5.80 3.88 -30.17
CA VAL A 204 -6.09 5.16 -29.49
C VAL A 204 -5.04 6.23 -29.85
N ASP A 205 -3.81 5.83 -30.12
CA ASP A 205 -2.77 6.68 -30.70
C ASP A 205 -2.24 6.08 -32.00
N PRO A 206 -2.45 6.74 -33.15
CA PRO A 206 -1.94 6.28 -34.44
C PRO A 206 -0.40 6.34 -34.53
N THR A 207 0.29 6.98 -33.57
CA THR A 207 1.76 7.02 -33.53
C THR A 207 2.36 5.82 -32.77
N GLY A 208 1.55 5.02 -32.12
CA GLY A 208 1.97 3.84 -31.34
C GLY A 208 2.85 4.18 -30.12
N ARG A 209 2.84 5.44 -29.68
CA ARG A 209 3.64 5.90 -28.53
C ARG A 209 2.95 5.72 -27.18
N ASP A 210 1.63 5.57 -27.21
CA ASP A 210 0.82 5.43 -26.01
C ASP A 210 0.20 4.02 -25.98
N SER A 211 0.87 3.10 -25.35
CA SER A 211 0.26 1.81 -25.06
C SER A 211 0.35 1.58 -23.56
N ILE A 212 -0.78 1.49 -22.90
CA ILE A 212 -0.94 1.11 -21.50
C ILE A 212 -0.59 -0.37 -21.36
N LEU A 213 0.08 -0.74 -20.29
CA LEU A 213 0.14 -2.12 -19.83
C LEU A 213 -1.23 -2.73 -20.08
N ALA A 214 -1.30 -3.75 -20.92
CA ALA A 214 -2.55 -4.45 -21.11
C ALA A 214 -3.05 -4.81 -19.70
N ALA A 215 -4.27 -4.40 -19.37
CA ALA A 215 -4.86 -4.65 -18.07
C ALA A 215 -4.88 -6.15 -17.70
N ASP A 216 -4.58 -6.98 -18.66
CA ASP A 216 -4.52 -8.44 -18.57
C ASP A 216 -3.24 -8.99 -17.93
N SER A 217 -2.17 -8.18 -17.84
CA SER A 217 -0.89 -8.64 -17.26
C SER A 217 -0.71 -8.28 -15.78
N ILE A 218 -1.46 -7.30 -15.27
CA ILE A 218 -1.46 -6.96 -13.85
C ILE A 218 -2.14 -8.00 -12.96
N PRO A 219 -3.24 -8.68 -13.40
CA PRO A 219 -3.85 -9.77 -12.62
C PRO A 219 -2.89 -10.90 -12.25
N ASP A 220 -1.88 -11.16 -13.08
CA ASP A 220 -0.88 -12.22 -12.80
C ASP A 220 0.11 -11.85 -11.66
N LEU A 221 0.12 -10.59 -11.23
CA LEU A 221 0.88 -10.12 -10.07
C LEU A 221 0.08 -10.20 -8.77
N LEU A 222 -1.24 -10.34 -8.86
CA LEU A 222 -2.13 -10.46 -7.72
C LEU A 222 -2.51 -11.94 -7.56
N PRO A 223 -2.16 -12.57 -6.45
CA PRO A 223 -2.56 -13.94 -6.15
C PRO A 223 -4.06 -14.06 -5.93
#